data_8c7315dbcdbe6cefcb344618848cb221
#
_entry.id   8c7315dbcdbe6cefcb344618848cb221
#
_cell.length_a   1.000
_cell.length_b   1.000
_cell.length_c   1.000
_cell.angle_alpha   90.00
_cell.angle_beta   90.00
_cell.angle_gamma   90.00
#
_symmetry.space_group_name_H-M   'P 1'
#
loop_
_entity.id
_entity.type
_entity.pdbx_description
1 polymer ?
#
loop_
_entity_poly.entity_id
_entity_poly.type
_entity_poly.pdbx_seq_one_letter_code
_entity_poly.pdbx_strand_id
1 'polypeptide(L)'
;TSAAAQTVSLHDGAWGWNVGAMIDVGRDTRIGLNYRSSMNYDLTGGVTVSGVGNATAKASLSMPDSASVSISHQLNDKWQLLGDVTWTHWSRIQGVPLVLTSQLGTSVAGTVSDILDLEFKDGYRAGLGANYRWTDNFMLKLGVAYDKTPVPDATHRSVFLPDGDRTWLSFGGKHQLSKAGTLDVG
;
A
#
# COMPACT_ATOMS: atom_id res chain seq x y z
N THR A 1 -3.72 -31.59 -20.96
CA THR A 1 -2.91 -31.77 -19.73
C THR A 1 -3.46 -30.84 -18.68
N SER A 2 -4.18 -31.39 -17.69
CA SER A 2 -4.70 -30.61 -16.55
C SER A 2 -3.49 -30.11 -15.74
N ALA A 3 -3.36 -28.81 -15.57
CA ALA A 3 -2.33 -28.26 -14.71
C ALA A 3 -2.57 -28.76 -13.27
N ALA A 4 -1.53 -29.30 -12.63
CA ALA A 4 -1.64 -29.75 -11.26
C ALA A 4 -1.97 -28.56 -10.36
N ALA A 5 -3.02 -28.67 -9.56
CA ALA A 5 -3.36 -27.62 -8.61
C ALA A 5 -2.31 -27.57 -7.51
N GLN A 6 -1.77 -26.37 -7.27
CA GLN A 6 -0.82 -26.12 -6.20
C GLN A 6 -1.47 -25.21 -5.15
N THR A 7 -1.35 -25.61 -3.89
CA THR A 7 -1.78 -24.84 -2.74
C THR A 7 -0.57 -24.54 -1.87
N VAL A 8 -0.34 -23.25 -1.60
CA VAL A 8 0.72 -22.79 -0.70
C VAL A 8 0.06 -22.08 0.48
N SER A 9 0.36 -22.53 1.70
CA SER A 9 -0.15 -21.95 2.94
C SER A 9 1.02 -21.67 3.86
N LEU A 10 1.42 -20.41 3.92
CA LEU A 10 2.51 -19.93 4.76
C LEU A 10 1.98 -18.89 5.74
N HIS A 11 2.57 -18.83 6.93
CA HIS A 11 2.18 -17.88 7.97
C HIS A 11 3.40 -17.42 8.76
N ASP A 12 3.32 -16.20 9.25
CA ASP A 12 4.28 -15.59 10.17
C ASP A 12 3.66 -14.35 10.83
N GLY A 13 4.32 -13.80 11.84
CA GLY A 13 3.99 -12.56 12.50
C GLY A 13 5.20 -11.63 12.53
N ALA A 14 5.04 -10.36 12.14
CA ALA A 14 6.12 -9.39 12.14
C ALA A 14 5.76 -8.15 12.95
N TRP A 15 6.76 -7.48 13.47
CA TRP A 15 6.64 -6.22 14.18
C TRP A 15 7.00 -5.06 13.28
N GLY A 16 6.20 -4.00 13.36
CA GLY A 16 6.46 -2.73 12.73
C GLY A 16 6.08 -1.58 13.67
N TRP A 17 6.60 -0.41 13.38
CA TRP A 17 6.27 0.80 14.11
C TRP A 17 5.98 1.95 13.15
N ASN A 18 5.27 2.94 13.62
CA ASN A 18 5.10 4.20 12.93
C ASN A 18 5.34 5.36 13.89
N VAL A 19 5.77 6.47 13.35
CA VAL A 19 5.91 7.74 14.06
C VAL A 19 5.37 8.85 13.18
N GLY A 20 4.69 9.80 13.79
CA GLY A 20 4.16 10.97 13.11
C GLY A 20 4.30 12.21 13.95
N ALA A 21 4.36 13.34 13.27
CA ALA A 21 4.35 14.65 13.89
C ALA A 21 3.37 15.56 13.14
N MET A 22 2.75 16.46 13.88
CA MET A 22 1.89 17.49 13.35
C MET A 22 2.36 18.84 13.86
N ILE A 23 2.64 19.77 12.95
CA ILE A 23 3.28 21.05 13.24
C ILE A 23 2.35 22.14 12.75
N ASP A 24 1.88 22.99 13.66
CA ASP A 24 1.12 24.19 13.31
C ASP A 24 2.10 25.34 13.02
N VAL A 25 2.08 25.81 11.78
CA VAL A 25 2.90 26.92 11.30
C VAL A 25 2.00 28.17 11.20
N GLY A 26 2.02 28.96 12.25
CA GLY A 26 1.08 30.05 12.40
C GLY A 26 -0.35 29.56 12.74
N ARG A 27 -1.36 30.33 12.29
CA ARG A 27 -2.77 30.03 12.58
C ARG A 27 -3.46 29.22 11.49
N ASP A 28 -2.92 29.30 10.27
CA ASP A 28 -3.64 28.88 9.06
C ASP A 28 -3.00 27.68 8.38
N THR A 29 -1.79 27.28 8.81
CA THR A 29 -1.03 26.21 8.16
C THR A 29 -0.69 25.12 9.15
N ARG A 30 -0.95 23.88 8.74
CA ARG A 30 -0.56 22.67 9.47
C ARG A 30 0.20 21.74 8.55
N ILE A 31 1.33 21.24 9.02
CA ILE A 31 2.18 20.27 8.32
C ILE A 31 2.12 18.96 9.08
N GLY A 32 1.85 17.88 8.38
CA GLY A 32 1.91 16.52 8.90
C GLY A 32 3.12 15.78 8.34
N LEU A 33 3.81 15.05 9.19
CA LEU A 33 4.89 14.14 8.84
C LEU A 33 4.56 12.77 9.37
N ASN A 34 4.80 11.74 8.57
CA ASN A 34 4.63 10.36 9.00
C ASN A 34 5.72 9.48 8.41
N TYR A 35 6.21 8.55 9.21
CA TYR A 35 7.06 7.45 8.77
C TYR A 35 6.55 6.14 9.33
N ARG A 36 6.46 5.12 8.48
CA ARG A 36 6.13 3.73 8.83
C ARG A 36 7.33 2.85 8.52
N SER A 37 7.75 2.04 9.48
CA SER A 37 8.85 1.10 9.30
C SER A 37 8.48 -0.04 8.36
N SER A 38 9.50 -0.65 7.76
CA SER A 38 9.36 -1.96 7.11
C SER A 38 8.97 -3.04 8.12
N MET A 39 8.37 -4.12 7.61
CA MET A 39 8.09 -5.35 8.36
C MET A 39 8.65 -6.53 7.59
N ASN A 40 9.49 -7.34 8.24
CA ASN A 40 10.09 -8.52 7.64
C ASN A 40 9.35 -9.77 8.14
N TYR A 41 8.93 -10.59 7.20
CA TYR A 41 8.25 -11.85 7.45
C TYR A 41 9.14 -13.00 7.03
N ASP A 42 9.31 -13.99 7.91
CA ASP A 42 9.95 -15.26 7.66
C ASP A 42 8.89 -16.36 7.63
N LEU A 43 8.12 -16.35 6.56
CA LEU A 43 6.96 -17.19 6.35
C LEU A 43 7.36 -18.67 6.33
N THR A 44 6.64 -19.49 7.07
CA THR A 44 6.80 -20.94 7.09
C THR A 44 5.45 -21.66 6.97
N GLY A 45 5.44 -22.84 6.36
CA GLY A 45 4.21 -23.61 6.22
C GLY A 45 4.29 -24.75 5.22
N GLY A 46 3.15 -25.06 4.59
CA GLY A 46 2.99 -26.22 3.72
C GLY A 46 2.76 -25.85 2.26
N VAL A 47 3.24 -26.71 1.39
CA VAL A 47 2.95 -26.74 -0.05
C VAL A 47 2.34 -28.09 -0.38
N THR A 48 1.19 -28.07 -1.06
CA THR A 48 0.50 -29.26 -1.56
C THR A 48 0.39 -29.18 -3.07
N VAL A 49 0.83 -30.19 -3.78
CA VAL A 49 0.69 -30.30 -5.24
C VAL A 49 -0.13 -31.56 -5.55
N SER A 50 -1.26 -31.37 -6.23
CA SER A 50 -2.16 -32.47 -6.59
C SER A 50 -1.45 -33.51 -7.46
N GLY A 51 -1.50 -34.78 -7.04
CA GLY A 51 -0.84 -35.90 -7.74
C GLY A 51 0.66 -36.04 -7.47
N VAL A 52 1.28 -35.16 -6.67
CA VAL A 52 2.72 -35.19 -6.33
C VAL A 52 2.93 -35.42 -4.84
N GLY A 53 2.22 -34.69 -3.97
CA GLY A 53 2.31 -34.84 -2.52
C GLY A 53 2.36 -33.48 -1.77
N ASN A 54 2.81 -33.57 -0.53
CA ASN A 54 2.91 -32.46 0.39
C ASN A 54 4.38 -32.24 0.81
N ALA A 55 4.76 -30.97 0.99
CA ALA A 55 6.05 -30.60 1.54
C ALA A 55 5.92 -29.38 2.47
N THR A 56 6.94 -29.15 3.26
CA THR A 56 7.10 -27.90 4.00
C THR A 56 7.97 -26.93 3.21
N ALA A 57 7.68 -25.64 3.36
CA ALA A 57 8.43 -24.58 2.68
C ALA A 57 8.56 -23.33 3.57
N LYS A 58 9.50 -22.48 3.18
CA LYS A 58 9.71 -21.15 3.76
C LYS A 58 9.85 -20.12 2.67
N ALA A 59 9.47 -18.88 2.98
CA ALA A 59 9.67 -17.72 2.13
C ALA A 59 9.95 -16.50 3.00
N SER A 60 10.79 -15.58 2.53
CA SER A 60 11.02 -14.31 3.20
C SER A 60 10.39 -13.19 2.39
N LEU A 61 9.66 -12.30 3.07
CA LEU A 61 8.99 -11.15 2.46
C LEU A 61 9.24 -9.91 3.32
N SER A 62 9.81 -8.88 2.71
CA SER A 62 10.01 -7.58 3.37
C SER A 62 8.98 -6.58 2.87
N MET A 63 7.97 -6.26 3.70
CA MET A 63 7.01 -5.19 3.40
C MET A 63 7.71 -3.83 3.45
N PRO A 64 7.38 -2.92 2.51
CA PRO A 64 8.07 -1.65 2.40
C PRO A 64 7.82 -0.72 3.58
N ASP A 65 8.82 0.09 3.88
CA ASP A 65 8.65 1.30 4.67
C ASP A 65 8.08 2.43 3.80
N SER A 66 7.50 3.43 4.45
CA SER A 66 6.94 4.59 3.76
C SER A 66 7.13 5.87 4.56
N ALA A 67 7.27 6.98 3.84
CA ALA A 67 7.32 8.31 4.40
C ALA A 67 6.30 9.20 3.70
N SER A 68 5.62 10.06 4.46
CA SER A 68 4.68 11.03 3.90
C SER A 68 4.82 12.40 4.55
N VAL A 69 4.58 13.40 3.72
CA VAL A 69 4.47 14.80 4.12
C VAL A 69 3.13 15.32 3.63
N SER A 70 2.41 15.99 4.49
CA SER A 70 1.13 16.62 4.15
C SER A 70 1.09 18.07 4.62
N ILE A 71 0.32 18.87 3.92
CA ILE A 71 0.06 20.26 4.27
C ILE A 71 -1.43 20.55 4.18
N SER A 72 -1.91 21.32 5.14
CA SER A 72 -3.24 21.90 5.14
C SER A 72 -3.09 23.40 5.39
N HIS A 73 -3.64 24.22 4.50
CA HIS A 73 -3.57 25.68 4.60
C HIS A 73 -4.95 26.30 4.44
N GLN A 74 -5.36 27.09 5.44
CA GLN A 74 -6.57 27.89 5.38
C GLN A 74 -6.27 29.19 4.64
N LEU A 75 -6.68 29.27 3.37
CA LEU A 75 -6.42 30.44 2.52
C LEU A 75 -7.26 31.65 2.94
N ASN A 76 -8.51 31.41 3.34
CA ASN A 76 -9.45 32.37 3.88
C ASN A 76 -10.63 31.63 4.56
N ASP A 77 -11.65 32.37 5.01
CA ASP A 77 -12.80 31.76 5.74
C ASP A 77 -13.55 30.68 4.95
N LYS A 78 -13.43 30.67 3.63
CA LYS A 78 -14.15 29.72 2.75
C LYS A 78 -13.27 28.64 2.16
N TRP A 79 -11.99 28.90 1.91
CA TRP A 79 -11.11 27.98 1.20
C TRP A 79 -10.03 27.40 2.10
N GLN A 80 -9.91 26.09 2.09
CA GLN A 80 -8.79 25.35 2.66
C GLN A 80 -8.15 24.52 1.55
N LEU A 81 -6.85 24.63 1.41
CA LEU A 81 -6.03 23.86 0.48
C LEU A 81 -5.34 22.71 1.21
N LEU A 82 -5.22 21.59 0.54
CA LEU A 82 -4.61 20.37 1.05
C LEU A 82 -3.60 19.85 0.03
N GLY A 83 -2.50 19.31 0.50
CA GLY A 83 -1.53 18.63 -0.34
C GLY A 83 -0.84 17.53 0.42
N ASP A 84 -0.49 16.45 -0.27
CA ASP A 84 0.30 15.36 0.30
C ASP A 84 1.24 14.76 -0.73
N VAL A 85 2.37 14.26 -0.24
CA VAL A 85 3.29 13.41 -0.98
C VAL A 85 3.65 12.24 -0.10
N THR A 86 3.54 11.04 -0.65
CA THR A 86 3.94 9.79 -0.01
C THR A 86 4.94 9.06 -0.90
N TRP A 87 6.03 8.63 -0.31
CA TRP A 87 6.99 7.71 -0.88
C TRP A 87 6.84 6.34 -0.21
N THR A 88 6.91 5.26 -0.98
CA THR A 88 6.90 3.89 -0.49
C THR A 88 8.03 3.10 -1.12
N HIS A 89 8.86 2.50 -0.30
CA HIS A 89 10.08 1.78 -0.67
C HIS A 89 9.77 0.38 -1.23
N TRP A 90 8.98 0.32 -2.31
CA TRP A 90 8.59 -0.93 -2.95
C TRP A 90 9.77 -1.70 -3.54
N SER A 91 10.89 -1.04 -3.85
CA SER A 91 12.11 -1.69 -4.32
C SER A 91 12.71 -2.69 -3.32
N ARG A 92 12.19 -2.77 -2.09
CA ARG A 92 12.50 -3.87 -1.16
C ARG A 92 11.95 -5.22 -1.62
N ILE A 93 10.91 -5.23 -2.46
CA ILE A 93 10.27 -6.45 -2.95
C ILE A 93 10.76 -6.69 -4.38
N GLN A 94 11.81 -7.49 -4.53
CA GLN A 94 12.35 -7.87 -5.83
C GLN A 94 11.73 -9.18 -6.32
N GLY A 95 11.44 -10.08 -5.40
CA GLY A 95 10.78 -11.35 -5.63
C GLY A 95 10.46 -12.04 -4.31
N VAL A 96 9.67 -13.10 -4.40
CA VAL A 96 9.30 -13.93 -3.23
C VAL A 96 9.73 -15.37 -3.51
N PRO A 97 11.00 -15.72 -3.20
CA PRO A 97 11.49 -17.07 -3.39
C PRO A 97 10.85 -18.03 -2.39
N LEU A 98 10.34 -19.15 -2.88
CA LEU A 98 9.88 -20.27 -2.07
C LEU A 98 10.97 -21.31 -1.96
N VAL A 99 11.40 -21.63 -0.75
CA VAL A 99 12.41 -22.65 -0.49
C VAL A 99 11.73 -23.85 0.16
N LEU A 100 11.77 -25.01 -0.50
CA LEU A 100 11.31 -26.25 0.08
C LEU A 100 12.20 -26.66 1.26
N THR A 101 11.61 -26.97 2.40
CA THR A 101 12.33 -27.44 3.59
C THR A 101 12.21 -28.96 3.77
N SER A 102 11.33 -29.60 2.99
CA SER A 102 11.26 -31.06 2.85
C SER A 102 11.10 -31.47 1.38
N GLN A 103 11.21 -32.77 1.08
CA GLN A 103 11.07 -33.29 -0.28
C GLN A 103 9.65 -33.16 -0.79
N LEU A 104 9.48 -32.78 -2.06
CA LEU A 104 8.22 -32.75 -2.79
C LEU A 104 8.36 -33.47 -4.14
N GLY A 105 7.83 -34.69 -4.27
CA GLY A 105 8.04 -35.53 -5.44
C GLY A 105 9.53 -35.80 -5.66
N THR A 106 10.08 -35.37 -6.79
CA THR A 106 11.51 -35.48 -7.12
C THR A 106 12.35 -34.28 -6.64
N SER A 107 11.71 -33.17 -6.20
CA SER A 107 12.39 -31.97 -5.70
C SER A 107 12.84 -32.19 -4.26
N VAL A 108 14.12 -32.02 -4.01
CA VAL A 108 14.73 -32.19 -2.69
C VAL A 108 14.60 -30.94 -1.83
N ALA A 109 14.77 -31.11 -0.51
CA ALA A 109 14.87 -29.98 0.40
C ALA A 109 15.99 -29.02 -0.04
N GLY A 110 15.76 -27.72 0.05
CA GLY A 110 16.66 -26.67 -0.46
C GLY A 110 16.36 -26.22 -1.88
N THR A 111 15.46 -26.89 -2.63
CA THR A 111 15.03 -26.41 -3.93
C THR A 111 14.38 -25.03 -3.78
N VAL A 112 14.86 -24.06 -4.55
CA VAL A 112 14.34 -22.69 -4.61
C VAL A 112 13.48 -22.54 -5.85
N SER A 113 12.30 -21.99 -5.69
CA SER A 113 11.41 -21.62 -6.79
C SER A 113 10.96 -20.18 -6.56
N ASP A 114 11.17 -19.32 -7.54
CA ASP A 114 10.62 -17.97 -7.52
C ASP A 114 9.14 -18.07 -7.87
N ILE A 115 8.29 -17.67 -6.93
CA ILE A 115 6.84 -17.62 -7.15
C ILE A 115 6.47 -16.37 -7.93
N LEU A 116 7.12 -15.25 -7.59
CA LEU A 116 6.87 -13.95 -8.19
C LEU A 116 8.20 -13.22 -8.39
N ASP A 117 8.52 -12.95 -9.64
CA ASP A 117 9.57 -12.02 -10.02
C ASP A 117 8.93 -10.65 -10.25
N LEU A 118 9.20 -9.70 -9.36
CA LEU A 118 8.47 -8.43 -9.30
C LEU A 118 9.35 -7.25 -9.69
N GLU A 119 10.63 -7.26 -9.34
CA GLU A 119 11.60 -6.19 -9.59
C GLU A 119 11.05 -4.78 -9.33
N PHE A 120 10.24 -4.62 -8.27
CA PHE A 120 9.54 -3.38 -7.98
C PHE A 120 10.50 -2.21 -7.82
N LYS A 121 10.07 -1.04 -8.30
CA LYS A 121 10.69 0.26 -8.08
C LYS A 121 9.94 0.99 -6.96
N ASP A 122 10.56 2.03 -6.42
CA ASP A 122 9.88 2.87 -5.43
C ASP A 122 8.64 3.53 -6.01
N GLY A 123 7.57 3.51 -5.23
CA GLY A 123 6.30 4.15 -5.55
C GLY A 123 6.21 5.55 -4.96
N TYR A 124 5.54 6.43 -5.68
CA TYR A 124 5.27 7.81 -5.25
C TYR A 124 3.81 8.14 -5.50
N ARG A 125 3.21 8.77 -4.51
CA ARG A 125 1.88 9.35 -4.65
C ARG A 125 1.94 10.83 -4.29
N ALA A 126 1.30 11.68 -5.11
CA ALA A 126 1.11 13.08 -4.81
C ALA A 126 -0.37 13.42 -4.96
N GLY A 127 -0.91 14.17 -4.00
CA GLY A 127 -2.30 14.60 -3.97
C GLY A 127 -2.45 16.08 -3.70
N LEU A 128 -3.44 16.69 -4.32
CA LEU A 128 -3.88 18.05 -4.04
C LEU A 128 -5.38 18.04 -3.81
N GLY A 129 -5.84 18.83 -2.86
CA GLY A 129 -7.24 18.95 -2.52
C GLY A 129 -7.64 20.37 -2.16
N ALA A 130 -8.93 20.64 -2.27
CA ALA A 130 -9.52 21.87 -1.82
C ALA A 130 -10.87 21.60 -1.15
N ASN A 131 -11.06 22.22 0.00
CA ASN A 131 -12.33 22.29 0.69
C ASN A 131 -12.89 23.70 0.51
N TYR A 132 -14.14 23.78 0.10
CA TYR A 132 -14.85 25.05 -0.08
C TYR A 132 -16.11 25.07 0.81
N ARG A 133 -16.15 26.00 1.75
CA ARG A 133 -17.32 26.24 2.60
C ARG A 133 -18.38 26.98 1.80
N TRP A 134 -19.35 26.23 1.28
CA TRP A 134 -20.46 26.79 0.51
C TRP A 134 -21.42 27.57 1.39
N THR A 135 -21.79 26.97 2.53
CA THR A 135 -22.60 27.59 3.60
C THR A 135 -21.98 27.26 4.94
N ASP A 136 -22.52 27.84 6.03
CA ASP A 136 -22.06 27.52 7.40
C ASP A 136 -22.20 26.03 7.75
N ASN A 137 -23.14 25.34 7.10
CA ASN A 137 -23.44 23.95 7.37
C ASN A 137 -23.01 23.00 6.26
N PHE A 138 -22.50 23.51 5.11
CA PHE A 138 -22.16 22.68 3.98
C PHE A 138 -20.80 23.03 3.38
N MET A 139 -19.96 22.01 3.22
CA MET A 139 -18.61 22.11 2.63
C MET A 139 -18.51 21.15 1.45
N LEU A 140 -18.04 21.65 0.32
CA LEU A 140 -17.63 20.90 -0.84
C LEU A 140 -16.16 20.46 -0.71
N LYS A 141 -15.85 19.28 -1.20
CA LYS A 141 -14.49 18.72 -1.21
C LYS A 141 -14.15 18.28 -2.62
N LEU A 142 -12.99 18.67 -3.08
CA LEU A 142 -12.44 18.32 -4.39
C LEU A 142 -11.00 17.83 -4.22
N GLY A 143 -10.58 16.88 -5.04
CA GLY A 143 -9.21 16.41 -5.01
C GLY A 143 -8.78 15.77 -6.31
N VAL A 144 -7.48 15.85 -6.55
CA VAL A 144 -6.78 15.12 -7.60
C VAL A 144 -5.54 14.48 -6.99
N ALA A 145 -5.24 13.25 -7.40
CA ALA A 145 -4.00 12.59 -7.00
C ALA A 145 -3.43 11.79 -8.17
N TYR A 146 -2.11 11.69 -8.18
CA TYR A 146 -1.36 10.83 -9.06
C TYR A 146 -0.61 9.79 -8.23
N ASP A 147 -0.73 8.53 -8.62
CA ASP A 147 -0.13 7.39 -7.94
C ASP A 147 0.73 6.63 -8.95
N LYS A 148 2.05 6.70 -8.77
CA LYS A 148 3.00 6.02 -9.64
C LYS A 148 3.17 4.58 -9.18
N THR A 149 2.89 3.65 -10.11
CA THR A 149 3.05 2.21 -9.87
C THR A 149 4.50 1.84 -9.54
N PRO A 150 4.73 0.89 -8.62
CA PRO A 150 6.03 0.27 -8.42
C PRO A 150 6.42 -0.71 -9.53
N VAL A 151 5.48 -1.17 -10.36
CA VAL A 151 5.72 -2.14 -11.43
C VAL A 151 6.60 -1.50 -12.51
N PRO A 152 7.81 -2.06 -12.80
CA PRO A 152 8.76 -1.41 -13.69
C PRO A 152 8.30 -1.36 -15.15
N ASP A 153 7.62 -2.41 -15.63
CA ASP A 153 7.15 -2.52 -17.00
C ASP A 153 6.05 -3.59 -17.15
N ALA A 154 5.58 -3.80 -18.39
CA ALA A 154 4.50 -4.73 -18.68
C ALA A 154 4.90 -6.21 -18.47
N THR A 155 6.18 -6.56 -18.55
CA THR A 155 6.67 -7.95 -18.40
C THR A 155 6.71 -8.37 -16.93
N HIS A 156 6.90 -7.42 -16.02
CA HIS A 156 6.89 -7.63 -14.57
C HIS A 156 5.51 -7.42 -13.94
N ARG A 157 4.48 -7.16 -14.78
CA ARG A 157 3.10 -7.04 -14.31
C ARG A 157 2.50 -8.43 -14.10
N SER A 158 2.55 -8.89 -12.86
CA SER A 158 1.96 -10.17 -12.48
C SER A 158 0.42 -10.14 -12.63
N VAL A 159 -0.16 -11.26 -13.07
CA VAL A 159 -1.62 -11.45 -13.07
C VAL A 159 -2.22 -11.48 -11.65
N PHE A 160 -1.41 -11.77 -10.64
CA PHE A 160 -1.82 -11.78 -9.24
C PHE A 160 -1.78 -10.37 -8.60
N LEU A 161 -0.94 -9.47 -9.14
CA LEU A 161 -0.77 -8.10 -8.66
C LEU A 161 -0.78 -7.13 -9.85
N PRO A 162 -1.91 -7.02 -10.58
CA PRO A 162 -2.00 -6.09 -11.69
C PRO A 162 -1.99 -4.66 -11.16
N ASP A 163 -0.99 -3.88 -11.56
CA ASP A 163 -0.88 -2.49 -11.15
C ASP A 163 -0.40 -1.61 -12.30
N GLY A 164 -0.66 -0.32 -12.23
CA GLY A 164 -0.29 0.69 -13.22
C GLY A 164 -0.45 2.09 -12.65
N ASP A 165 0.16 3.06 -13.31
CA ASP A 165 0.02 4.46 -12.93
C ASP A 165 -1.47 4.85 -12.91
N ARG A 166 -1.88 5.60 -11.88
CA ARG A 166 -3.28 5.99 -11.65
C ARG A 166 -3.41 7.46 -11.39
N THR A 167 -4.40 8.06 -12.03
CA THR A 167 -4.87 9.40 -11.70
C THR A 167 -6.24 9.27 -11.04
N TRP A 168 -6.40 9.91 -9.90
CA TRP A 168 -7.62 9.93 -9.12
C TRP A 168 -8.24 11.30 -9.17
N LEU A 169 -9.53 11.35 -9.43
CA LEU A 169 -10.36 12.53 -9.25
C LEU A 169 -11.38 12.20 -8.16
N SER A 170 -11.49 13.05 -7.17
CA SER A 170 -12.42 12.87 -6.07
C SER A 170 -13.25 14.13 -5.85
N PHE A 171 -14.51 13.91 -5.50
CA PHE A 171 -15.41 14.98 -5.08
C PHE A 171 -16.28 14.46 -3.93
N GLY A 172 -16.66 15.35 -3.06
CA GLY A 172 -17.47 14.99 -1.90
C GLY A 172 -18.11 16.20 -1.25
N GLY A 173 -18.87 15.93 -0.23
CA GLY A 173 -19.54 16.96 0.56
C GLY A 173 -19.61 16.58 2.03
N LYS A 174 -19.51 17.59 2.89
CA LYS A 174 -19.71 17.47 4.31
C LYS A 174 -20.88 18.35 4.71
N HIS A 175 -21.94 17.77 5.29
CA HIS A 175 -23.11 18.50 5.78
C HIS A 175 -23.24 18.34 7.28
N GLN A 176 -23.32 19.45 7.99
CA GLN A 176 -23.58 19.46 9.43
C GLN A 176 -25.10 19.44 9.68
N LEU A 177 -25.60 18.28 10.09
CA LEU A 177 -27.02 18.06 10.32
C LEU A 177 -27.49 18.70 11.64
N SER A 178 -26.62 18.69 12.67
CA SER A 178 -26.88 19.24 13.99
C SER A 178 -25.57 19.53 14.73
N LYS A 179 -25.64 20.05 15.95
CA LYS A 179 -24.46 20.25 16.81
C LYS A 179 -23.74 18.93 17.14
N ALA A 180 -24.44 17.79 17.07
CA ALA A 180 -23.92 16.48 17.44
C ALA A 180 -23.70 15.54 16.22
N GLY A 181 -24.17 15.93 15.02
CA GLY A 181 -24.14 15.03 13.86
C GLY A 181 -23.65 15.70 12.59
N THR A 182 -22.79 14.99 11.89
CA THR A 182 -22.23 15.40 10.59
C THR A 182 -22.34 14.23 9.61
N LEU A 183 -22.76 14.51 8.38
CA LEU A 183 -22.73 13.57 7.25
C LEU A 183 -21.56 13.95 6.34
N ASP A 184 -20.70 13.00 6.05
CA ASP A 184 -19.57 13.15 5.11
C ASP A 184 -19.73 12.10 4.02
N VAL A 185 -19.71 12.53 2.75
CA VAL A 185 -19.89 11.68 1.57
C VAL A 185 -18.80 12.02 0.57
N GLY A 186 -18.20 10.98 -0.05
CA GLY A 186 -17.15 11.11 -1.06
C GLY A 186 -17.06 9.89 -1.95
#